data_b78cb513ad580783747658e53d1ec8d2
#
_entry.id   b78cb513ad580783747658e53d1ec8d2
#
_cell.length_a   1.000
_cell.length_b   1.000
_cell.length_c   1.000
_cell.angle_alpha   90.00
_cell.angle_beta   90.00
_cell.angle_gamma   90.00
#
_symmetry.space_group_name_H-M   'P 1'
#
loop_
_entity.id
_entity.type
_entity.pdbx_description
1 polymer ?
#
loop_
_entity_poly.entity_id
_entity_poly.type
_entity_poly.pdbx_seq_one_letter_code
_entity_poly.pdbx_strand_id
1 'polypeptide(L)'
;IGLLFIKEKDFNSKKNNQNQLDKKIIKSLKVNNILVRITAWISSTISGPLINFFKKNGFKIALSILCFIFLFKIGEAFLGRMSVIFYKEIGFSKSDIALYSKTFGWVTTVIFTLLGGLFAIRSGVIESMFFAGILMASTNLLFTILAWSEKSYFLFALAVILDDVAAAFATVAFVAFISLLVDRNY
;
A
#
# COMPACT_ATOMS: atom_id res chain seq x y z
N ILE A 1 19.07 -1.70 25.72
CA ILE A 1 18.76 -0.27 26.00
C ILE A 1 19.86 0.61 25.40
N GLY A 2 21.17 0.36 25.62
CA GLY A 2 22.30 1.16 25.08
C GLY A 2 22.36 1.25 23.55
N LEU A 3 22.05 0.19 22.83
CA LEU A 3 22.04 0.15 21.35
C LEU A 3 20.93 1.01 20.71
N LEU A 4 19.80 1.18 21.39
CA LEU A 4 18.72 2.07 20.95
C LEU A 4 19.12 3.54 21.04
N PHE A 5 19.80 3.93 22.12
CA PHE A 5 20.29 5.30 22.33
C PHE A 5 21.38 5.72 21.33
N ILE A 6 22.28 4.81 20.96
CA ILE A 6 23.31 5.07 19.95
C ILE A 6 22.67 5.29 18.57
N LYS A 7 21.66 4.48 18.24
CA LYS A 7 20.94 4.57 16.95
C LYS A 7 20.09 5.83 16.83
N GLU A 8 19.50 6.30 17.94
CA GLU A 8 18.77 7.57 17.98
C GLU A 8 19.69 8.80 17.85
N LYS A 9 20.86 8.76 18.43
CA LYS A 9 21.85 9.84 18.36
C LYS A 9 22.40 10.02 16.93
N ASP A 10 22.67 8.92 16.23
CA ASP A 10 23.06 8.94 14.81
C ASP A 10 21.94 9.42 13.88
N PHE A 11 20.71 9.03 14.16
CA PHE A 11 19.55 9.48 13.40
C PHE A 11 19.32 10.99 13.55
N ASN A 12 19.42 11.51 14.77
CA ASN A 12 19.26 12.94 15.04
C ASN A 12 20.42 13.77 14.48
N SER A 13 21.64 13.26 14.47
CA SER A 13 22.81 13.90 13.85
C SER A 13 22.68 14.00 12.35
N LYS A 14 22.25 12.93 11.66
CA LYS A 14 22.01 12.92 10.21
C LYS A 14 20.87 13.84 9.82
N LYS A 15 19.77 13.84 10.58
CA LYS A 15 18.62 14.73 10.38
C LYS A 15 18.99 16.20 10.56
N ASN A 16 19.84 16.51 11.52
CA ASN A 16 20.34 17.86 11.73
C ASN A 16 21.28 18.33 10.60
N ASN A 17 22.11 17.45 10.06
CA ASN A 17 22.97 17.76 8.91
C ASN A 17 22.16 17.97 7.62
N GLN A 18 21.12 17.18 7.38
CA GLN A 18 20.20 17.42 6.28
C GLN A 18 19.46 18.74 6.41
N ASN A 19 18.91 19.03 7.57
CA ASN A 19 18.23 20.31 7.83
C ASN A 19 19.18 21.51 7.69
N GLN A 20 20.47 21.36 7.98
CA GLN A 20 21.47 22.42 7.75
C GLN A 20 21.83 22.58 6.27
N LEU A 21 21.92 21.48 5.53
CA LEU A 21 22.12 21.52 4.08
C LEU A 21 20.93 22.16 3.36
N ASP A 22 19.71 21.79 3.74
CA ASP A 22 18.48 22.37 3.20
C ASP A 22 18.38 23.87 3.51
N LYS A 23 18.73 24.28 4.73
CA LYS A 23 18.81 25.71 5.10
C LYS A 23 19.88 26.47 4.34
N LYS A 24 21.04 25.86 4.03
CA LYS A 24 22.09 26.49 3.21
C LYS A 24 21.65 26.61 1.76
N ILE A 25 21.00 25.61 1.19
CA ILE A 25 20.46 25.63 -0.17
C ILE A 25 19.35 26.68 -0.29
N ILE A 26 18.43 26.75 0.66
CA ILE A 26 17.36 27.77 0.70
C ILE A 26 17.94 29.18 0.87
N LYS A 27 19.03 29.34 1.62
CA LYS A 27 19.69 30.64 1.83
C LYS A 27 20.54 31.09 0.64
N SER A 28 21.09 30.18 -0.13
CA SER A 28 21.85 30.47 -1.37
C SER A 28 20.94 30.82 -2.55
N LEU A 29 19.72 30.28 -2.55
CA LEU A 29 18.66 30.65 -3.48
C LEU A 29 17.93 31.87 -2.91
N LYS A 30 18.45 33.07 -3.22
CA LYS A 30 17.86 34.38 -2.86
C LYS A 30 16.56 34.64 -3.64
N VAL A 31 15.63 33.65 -3.64
CA VAL A 31 14.41 33.70 -4.43
C VAL A 31 13.19 33.63 -3.51
N ASN A 32 12.52 34.76 -3.42
CA ASN A 32 11.34 35.00 -2.57
C ASN A 32 10.04 34.37 -3.15
N ASN A 33 10.17 33.40 -4.10
CA ASN A 33 9.04 32.74 -4.73
C ASN A 33 8.68 31.44 -4.00
N ILE A 34 7.46 31.36 -3.49
CA ILE A 34 6.86 30.17 -2.87
C ILE A 34 7.03 28.93 -3.77
N LEU A 35 6.91 29.09 -5.09
CA LEU A 35 7.08 28.02 -6.07
C LEU A 35 8.49 27.39 -6.02
N VAL A 36 9.53 28.19 -5.90
CA VAL A 36 10.92 27.67 -5.82
C VAL A 36 11.18 26.95 -4.48
N ARG A 37 10.55 27.41 -3.40
CA ARG A 37 10.64 26.71 -2.11
C ARG A 37 9.91 25.37 -2.15
N ILE A 38 8.76 25.30 -2.81
CA ILE A 38 7.99 24.05 -2.98
C ILE A 38 8.76 23.08 -3.88
N THR A 39 9.29 23.53 -5.01
CA THR A 39 10.07 22.68 -5.92
C THR A 39 11.37 22.19 -5.29
N ALA A 40 12.08 23.04 -4.54
CA ALA A 40 13.27 22.65 -3.80
C ALA A 40 12.94 21.63 -2.70
N TRP A 41 11.84 21.81 -1.97
CA TRP A 41 11.39 20.87 -0.94
C TRP A 41 10.96 19.52 -1.56
N ILE A 42 10.19 19.53 -2.65
CA ILE A 42 9.80 18.32 -3.38
C ILE A 42 11.04 17.59 -3.91
N SER A 43 11.97 18.32 -4.54
CA SER A 43 13.19 17.72 -5.09
C SER A 43 14.06 17.09 -4.00
N SER A 44 14.27 17.75 -2.87
CA SER A 44 15.06 17.18 -1.77
C SER A 44 14.37 16.00 -1.09
N THR A 45 13.04 16.06 -0.93
CA THR A 45 12.26 15.02 -0.26
C THR A 45 12.08 13.76 -1.11
N ILE A 46 11.99 13.90 -2.43
CA ILE A 46 11.72 12.78 -3.34
C ILE A 46 12.99 12.27 -4.00
N SER A 47 13.87 13.17 -4.50
CA SER A 47 15.03 12.75 -5.27
C SER A 47 16.09 12.04 -4.43
N GLY A 48 16.30 12.46 -3.18
CA GLY A 48 17.26 11.82 -2.28
C GLY A 48 16.94 10.32 -2.05
N PRO A 49 15.75 9.98 -1.53
CA PRO A 49 15.32 8.59 -1.35
C PRO A 49 15.32 7.78 -2.63
N LEU A 50 14.86 8.36 -3.75
CA LEU A 50 14.85 7.67 -5.04
C LEU A 50 16.27 7.35 -5.53
N ILE A 51 17.17 8.32 -5.53
CA ILE A 51 18.55 8.10 -5.97
C ILE A 51 19.24 7.02 -5.14
N ASN A 52 19.03 7.02 -3.82
CA ASN A 52 19.60 6.00 -2.94
C ASN A 52 18.97 4.62 -3.17
N PHE A 53 17.66 4.57 -3.39
CA PHE A 53 16.97 3.33 -3.75
C PHE A 53 17.54 2.71 -5.04
N PHE A 54 17.77 3.52 -6.08
CA PHE A 54 18.38 3.07 -7.32
C PHE A 54 19.87 2.70 -7.16
N LYS A 55 20.63 3.45 -6.36
CA LYS A 55 22.03 3.12 -6.08
C LYS A 55 22.20 1.83 -5.29
N LYS A 56 21.32 1.58 -4.31
CA LYS A 56 21.38 0.41 -3.44
C LYS A 56 20.99 -0.88 -4.16
N ASN A 57 19.93 -0.83 -4.95
CA ASN A 57 19.35 -2.03 -5.58
C ASN A 57 19.84 -2.24 -7.03
N GLY A 58 20.49 -1.26 -7.64
CA GLY A 58 20.80 -1.26 -9.07
C GLY A 58 19.57 -0.95 -9.92
N PHE A 59 19.79 -0.39 -11.10
CA PHE A 59 18.70 0.14 -11.94
C PHE A 59 17.65 -0.92 -12.33
N LYS A 60 18.07 -2.11 -12.71
CA LYS A 60 17.14 -3.19 -13.16
C LYS A 60 16.24 -3.66 -12.04
N ILE A 61 16.80 -3.94 -10.86
CA ILE A 61 16.05 -4.44 -9.71
C ILE A 61 15.12 -3.34 -9.17
N ALA A 62 15.63 -2.13 -9.03
CA ALA A 62 14.84 -0.98 -8.59
C ALA A 62 13.63 -0.72 -9.50
N LEU A 63 13.83 -0.79 -10.82
CA LEU A 63 12.74 -0.62 -11.79
C LEU A 63 11.73 -1.77 -11.70
N SER A 64 12.18 -3.02 -11.53
CA SER A 64 11.29 -4.17 -11.35
C SER A 64 10.43 -4.04 -10.09
N ILE A 65 11.02 -3.58 -8.98
CA ILE A 65 10.29 -3.34 -7.72
C ILE A 65 9.24 -2.24 -7.91
N LEU A 66 9.61 -1.12 -8.54
CA LEU A 66 8.65 -0.03 -8.83
C LEU A 66 7.53 -0.48 -9.76
N CYS A 67 7.84 -1.25 -10.79
CA CYS A 67 6.85 -1.81 -11.70
C CYS A 67 5.90 -2.76 -10.96
N PHE A 68 6.42 -3.62 -10.08
CA PHE A 68 5.61 -4.50 -9.24
C PHE A 68 4.68 -3.71 -8.32
N ILE A 69 5.19 -2.70 -7.61
CA ILE A 69 4.39 -1.82 -6.74
C ILE A 69 3.25 -1.16 -7.53
N PHE A 70 3.57 -0.65 -8.71
CA PHE A 70 2.61 0.04 -9.57
C PHE A 70 1.53 -0.91 -10.09
N LEU A 71 1.91 -2.08 -10.61
CA LEU A 71 0.96 -3.08 -11.11
C LEU A 71 0.07 -3.62 -10.00
N PHE A 72 0.63 -3.90 -8.83
CA PHE A 72 -0.12 -4.37 -7.67
C PHE A 72 -1.17 -3.34 -7.25
N LYS A 73 -0.77 -2.07 -7.15
CA LYS A 73 -1.69 -1.01 -6.71
C LYS A 73 -2.76 -0.64 -7.74
N ILE A 74 -2.42 -0.68 -9.03
CA ILE A 74 -3.41 -0.51 -10.10
C ILE A 74 -4.42 -1.66 -10.08
N GLY A 75 -3.96 -2.91 -9.95
CA GLY A 75 -4.84 -4.07 -9.89
C GLY A 75 -5.85 -3.95 -8.75
N GLU A 76 -5.39 -3.65 -7.55
CA GLU A 76 -6.24 -3.44 -6.37
C GLU A 76 -7.26 -2.30 -6.58
N ALA A 77 -6.79 -1.15 -7.07
CA ALA A 77 -7.65 0.02 -7.26
C ALA A 77 -8.69 -0.19 -8.37
N PHE A 78 -8.33 -0.91 -9.43
CA PHE A 78 -9.23 -1.22 -10.53
C PHE A 78 -10.34 -2.18 -10.11
N LEU A 79 -9.98 -3.27 -9.43
CA LEU A 79 -10.92 -4.24 -8.91
C LEU A 79 -11.91 -3.62 -7.91
N GLY A 80 -11.43 -2.83 -6.96
CA GLY A 80 -12.29 -2.17 -5.98
C GLY A 80 -13.30 -1.20 -6.58
N ARG A 81 -13.03 -0.64 -7.76
CA ARG A 81 -14.00 0.22 -8.46
C ARG A 81 -14.94 -0.57 -9.38
N MET A 82 -14.43 -1.59 -10.06
CA MET A 82 -15.22 -2.42 -10.98
C MET A 82 -16.21 -3.31 -10.25
N SER A 83 -15.91 -3.78 -9.03
CA SER A 83 -16.81 -4.62 -8.24
C SER A 83 -18.16 -3.96 -8.01
N VAL A 84 -18.21 -2.66 -7.69
CA VAL A 84 -19.46 -1.93 -7.48
C VAL A 84 -20.32 -1.83 -8.75
N ILE A 85 -19.70 -1.65 -9.91
CA ILE A 85 -20.39 -1.61 -11.22
C ILE A 85 -20.94 -2.99 -11.52
N PHE A 86 -20.13 -4.02 -11.35
CA PHE A 86 -20.47 -5.42 -11.54
C PHE A 86 -21.68 -5.86 -10.68
N TYR A 87 -21.71 -5.49 -9.39
CA TYR A 87 -22.87 -5.80 -8.52
C TYR A 87 -24.17 -5.18 -9.01
N LYS A 88 -24.10 -3.97 -9.59
CA LYS A 88 -25.27 -3.31 -10.15
C LYS A 88 -25.75 -3.99 -11.42
N GLU A 89 -24.84 -4.47 -12.27
CA GLU A 89 -25.17 -5.19 -13.51
C GLU A 89 -25.85 -6.52 -13.24
N ILE A 90 -25.47 -7.24 -12.16
CA ILE A 90 -26.15 -8.45 -11.70
C ILE A 90 -27.57 -8.14 -11.15
N GLY A 91 -27.86 -6.85 -10.87
CA GLY A 91 -29.18 -6.42 -10.42
C GLY A 91 -29.34 -6.29 -8.91
N PHE A 92 -28.22 -6.15 -8.15
CA PHE A 92 -28.27 -5.80 -6.73
C PHE A 92 -28.60 -4.31 -6.56
N SER A 93 -29.46 -4.00 -5.59
CA SER A 93 -29.81 -2.60 -5.30
C SER A 93 -28.65 -1.86 -4.64
N LYS A 94 -28.67 -0.53 -4.73
CA LYS A 94 -27.66 0.32 -4.06
C LYS A 94 -27.68 0.13 -2.54
N SER A 95 -28.86 -0.13 -1.96
CA SER A 95 -29.02 -0.43 -0.53
C SER A 95 -28.40 -1.77 -0.15
N ASP A 96 -28.60 -2.81 -0.96
CA ASP A 96 -27.97 -4.12 -0.72
C ASP A 96 -26.43 -4.01 -0.76
N ILE A 97 -25.90 -3.37 -1.81
CA ILE A 97 -24.46 -3.15 -1.95
C ILE A 97 -23.91 -2.38 -0.75
N ALA A 98 -24.60 -1.32 -0.32
CA ALA A 98 -24.18 -0.53 0.83
C ALA A 98 -24.20 -1.34 2.14
N LEU A 99 -25.24 -2.16 2.36
CA LEU A 99 -25.38 -2.98 3.55
C LEU A 99 -24.25 -4.03 3.62
N TYR A 100 -24.08 -4.81 2.57
CA TYR A 100 -23.08 -5.89 2.55
C TYR A 100 -21.65 -5.36 2.52
N SER A 101 -21.35 -4.42 1.64
CA SER A 101 -19.99 -3.90 1.47
C SER A 101 -19.57 -2.95 2.60
N LYS A 102 -20.46 -2.12 3.15
CA LYS A 102 -20.08 -1.19 4.21
C LYS A 102 -20.16 -1.78 5.61
N THR A 103 -21.23 -2.52 5.91
CA THR A 103 -21.42 -3.04 7.28
C THR A 103 -20.55 -4.26 7.54
N PHE A 104 -20.64 -5.28 6.68
CA PHE A 104 -19.81 -6.48 6.83
C PHE A 104 -18.36 -6.20 6.45
N GLY A 105 -18.11 -5.44 5.38
CA GLY A 105 -16.79 -5.09 4.91
C GLY A 105 -15.96 -4.36 5.96
N TRP A 106 -16.55 -3.41 6.70
CA TRP A 106 -15.82 -2.69 7.74
C TRP A 106 -15.33 -3.62 8.86
N VAL A 107 -16.21 -4.47 9.37
CA VAL A 107 -15.86 -5.44 10.42
C VAL A 107 -14.81 -6.42 9.94
N THR A 108 -15.00 -6.98 8.74
CA THR A 108 -14.06 -7.90 8.11
C THR A 108 -12.69 -7.25 7.92
N THR A 109 -12.64 -6.03 7.39
CA THR A 109 -11.39 -5.31 7.15
C THR A 109 -10.62 -5.08 8.46
N VAL A 110 -11.28 -4.65 9.54
CA VAL A 110 -10.62 -4.43 10.83
C VAL A 110 -10.01 -5.72 11.37
N ILE A 111 -10.80 -6.80 11.42
CA ILE A 111 -10.34 -8.09 11.95
C ILE A 111 -9.19 -8.65 11.11
N PHE A 112 -9.36 -8.69 9.80
CA PHE A 112 -8.37 -9.32 8.92
C PHE A 112 -7.14 -8.45 8.63
N THR A 113 -7.22 -7.14 8.83
CA THR A 113 -6.02 -6.28 8.88
C THR A 113 -5.13 -6.66 10.07
N LEU A 114 -5.70 -6.88 11.25
CA LEU A 114 -4.93 -7.32 12.42
C LEU A 114 -4.36 -8.73 12.23
N LEU A 115 -5.16 -9.67 11.73
CA LEU A 115 -4.70 -11.03 11.43
C LEU A 115 -3.63 -11.05 10.33
N GLY A 116 -3.80 -10.25 9.28
CA GLY A 116 -2.81 -10.08 8.22
C GLY A 116 -1.49 -9.51 8.72
N GLY A 117 -1.54 -8.53 9.63
CA GLY A 117 -0.35 -8.00 10.30
C GLY A 117 0.38 -9.06 11.12
N LEU A 118 -0.35 -9.84 11.91
CA LEU A 118 0.21 -10.94 12.70
C LEU A 118 0.82 -12.03 11.81
N PHE A 119 0.14 -12.35 10.70
CA PHE A 119 0.64 -13.30 9.71
C PHE A 119 1.93 -12.79 9.05
N ALA A 120 1.98 -11.51 8.66
CA ALA A 120 3.17 -10.91 8.05
C ALA A 120 4.39 -10.89 9.01
N ILE A 121 4.15 -10.73 10.32
CA ILE A 121 5.21 -10.81 11.34
C ILE A 121 5.73 -12.24 11.49
N ARG A 122 4.86 -13.25 11.43
CA ARG A 122 5.24 -14.65 11.66
C ARG A 122 5.84 -15.34 10.45
N SER A 123 5.22 -15.16 9.28
CA SER A 123 5.61 -15.84 8.04
C SER A 123 6.65 -15.07 7.23
N GLY A 124 6.79 -13.76 7.50
CA GLY A 124 7.63 -12.89 6.71
C GLY A 124 6.84 -12.12 5.64
N VAL A 125 7.40 -10.99 5.22
CA VAL A 125 6.69 -10.03 4.35
C VAL A 125 6.51 -10.56 2.93
N ILE A 126 7.52 -11.25 2.39
CA ILE A 126 7.48 -11.77 1.00
C ILE A 126 6.43 -12.89 0.88
N GLU A 127 6.42 -13.81 1.86
CA GLU A 127 5.43 -14.90 1.89
C GLU A 127 4.02 -14.35 2.07
N SER A 128 3.85 -13.33 2.91
CA SER A 128 2.57 -12.65 3.10
C SER A 128 2.06 -11.98 1.83
N MET A 129 2.95 -11.36 1.05
CA MET A 129 2.59 -10.78 -0.25
C MET A 129 2.17 -11.84 -1.26
N PHE A 130 2.89 -12.96 -1.31
CA PHE A 130 2.54 -14.06 -2.19
C PHE A 130 1.18 -14.66 -1.82
N PHE A 131 0.94 -14.89 -0.53
CA PHE A 131 -0.34 -15.37 -0.02
C PHE A 131 -1.49 -14.41 -0.31
N ALA A 132 -1.28 -13.11 -0.10
CA ALA A 132 -2.25 -12.08 -0.42
C ALA A 132 -2.59 -12.05 -1.92
N GLY A 133 -1.59 -12.22 -2.79
CA GLY A 133 -1.79 -12.31 -4.24
C GLY A 133 -2.64 -13.52 -4.65
N ILE A 134 -2.42 -14.68 -4.03
CA ILE A 134 -3.24 -15.88 -4.26
C ILE A 134 -4.68 -15.66 -3.79
N LEU A 135 -4.86 -15.06 -2.61
CA LEU A 135 -6.20 -14.73 -2.10
C LEU A 135 -6.94 -13.79 -3.07
N MET A 136 -6.30 -12.72 -3.52
CA MET A 136 -6.91 -11.79 -4.49
C MET A 136 -7.26 -12.48 -5.82
N ALA A 137 -6.41 -13.37 -6.31
CA ALA A 137 -6.71 -14.14 -7.51
C ALA A 137 -7.91 -15.09 -7.30
N SER A 138 -7.98 -15.72 -6.13
CA SER A 138 -9.07 -16.63 -5.79
C SER A 138 -10.42 -15.90 -5.65
N THR A 139 -10.44 -14.70 -5.09
CA THR A 139 -11.69 -13.91 -4.98
C THR A 139 -12.21 -13.49 -6.35
N ASN A 140 -11.34 -13.24 -7.33
CA ASN A 140 -11.76 -12.97 -8.70
C ASN A 140 -12.51 -14.16 -9.35
N LEU A 141 -12.16 -15.39 -8.98
CA LEU A 141 -12.92 -16.56 -9.43
C LEU A 141 -14.33 -16.61 -8.84
N LEU A 142 -14.51 -16.14 -7.60
CA LEU A 142 -15.84 -16.01 -7.00
C LEU A 142 -16.73 -15.01 -7.73
N PHE A 143 -16.17 -13.89 -8.19
CA PHE A 143 -16.92 -12.96 -9.04
C PHE A 143 -17.35 -13.59 -10.37
N THR A 144 -16.51 -14.46 -10.94
CA THR A 144 -16.89 -15.23 -12.15
C THR A 144 -18.04 -16.19 -11.86
N ILE A 145 -17.99 -16.90 -10.73
CA ILE A 145 -19.09 -17.80 -10.31
C ILE A 145 -20.36 -17.00 -10.05
N LEU A 146 -20.26 -15.83 -9.40
CA LEU A 146 -21.40 -14.95 -9.18
C LEU A 146 -22.00 -14.43 -10.48
N ALA A 147 -21.19 -14.17 -11.51
CA ALA A 147 -21.66 -13.74 -12.83
C ALA A 147 -22.45 -14.83 -13.57
N TRP A 148 -22.09 -16.09 -13.37
CA TRP A 148 -22.73 -17.23 -14.03
C TRP A 148 -23.93 -17.80 -13.25
N SER A 149 -24.03 -17.48 -11.96
CA SER A 149 -25.15 -17.91 -11.13
C SER A 149 -26.33 -16.95 -11.25
N GLU A 150 -27.53 -17.46 -10.99
CA GLU A 150 -28.69 -16.60 -10.75
C GLU A 150 -28.43 -15.70 -9.54
N LYS A 151 -29.17 -14.57 -9.46
CA LYS A 151 -29.03 -13.59 -8.38
C LYS A 151 -29.16 -14.28 -7.01
N SER A 152 -28.05 -14.50 -6.32
CA SER A 152 -27.97 -15.11 -5.01
C SER A 152 -27.35 -14.15 -3.99
N TYR A 153 -28.12 -13.75 -2.98
CA TYR A 153 -27.62 -12.91 -1.89
C TYR A 153 -26.52 -13.58 -1.07
N PHE A 154 -26.57 -14.91 -0.95
CA PHE A 154 -25.56 -15.68 -0.24
C PHE A 154 -24.21 -15.65 -0.95
N LEU A 155 -24.19 -15.91 -2.27
CA LEU A 155 -22.96 -15.84 -3.07
C LEU A 155 -22.41 -14.41 -3.12
N PHE A 156 -23.29 -13.43 -3.18
CA PHE A 156 -22.91 -12.02 -3.13
C PHE A 156 -22.25 -11.66 -1.81
N ALA A 157 -22.86 -12.01 -0.67
CA ALA A 157 -22.28 -11.78 0.66
C ALA A 157 -20.91 -12.48 0.81
N LEU A 158 -20.82 -13.73 0.36
CA LEU A 158 -19.57 -14.49 0.40
C LEU A 158 -18.47 -13.85 -0.45
N ALA A 159 -18.80 -13.43 -1.68
CA ALA A 159 -17.85 -12.77 -2.57
C ALA A 159 -17.33 -11.44 -1.96
N VAL A 160 -18.22 -10.61 -1.42
CA VAL A 160 -17.86 -9.34 -0.77
C VAL A 160 -16.96 -9.58 0.44
N ILE A 161 -17.34 -10.50 1.35
CA ILE A 161 -16.56 -10.77 2.57
C ILE A 161 -15.16 -11.30 2.21
N LEU A 162 -15.05 -12.24 1.28
CA LEU A 162 -13.77 -12.81 0.90
C LEU A 162 -12.89 -11.82 0.14
N ASP A 163 -13.49 -10.94 -0.66
CA ASP A 163 -12.77 -9.85 -1.31
C ASP A 163 -12.21 -8.85 -0.29
N ASP A 164 -13.00 -8.46 0.70
CA ASP A 164 -12.56 -7.58 1.79
C ASP A 164 -11.43 -8.22 2.64
N VAL A 165 -11.52 -9.54 2.89
CA VAL A 165 -10.44 -10.32 3.54
C VAL A 165 -9.16 -10.25 2.71
N ALA A 166 -9.24 -10.54 1.42
CA ALA A 166 -8.09 -10.53 0.52
C ALA A 166 -7.48 -9.13 0.41
N ALA A 167 -8.31 -8.10 0.30
CA ALA A 167 -7.88 -6.70 0.25
C ALA A 167 -7.20 -6.24 1.55
N ALA A 168 -7.72 -6.66 2.72
CA ALA A 168 -7.13 -6.37 4.02
C ALA A 168 -5.72 -6.99 4.15
N PHE A 169 -5.58 -8.28 3.81
CA PHE A 169 -4.28 -8.96 3.79
C PHE A 169 -3.31 -8.32 2.80
N ALA A 170 -3.77 -8.03 1.58
CA ALA A 170 -2.97 -7.41 0.54
C ALA A 170 -2.45 -6.03 0.95
N THR A 171 -3.30 -5.20 1.55
CA THR A 171 -2.93 -3.87 2.01
C THR A 171 -1.84 -3.94 3.10
N VAL A 172 -2.00 -4.82 4.10
CA VAL A 172 -1.02 -4.97 5.18
C VAL A 172 0.31 -5.52 4.67
N ALA A 173 0.27 -6.57 3.86
CA ALA A 173 1.47 -7.15 3.27
C ALA A 173 2.21 -6.13 2.39
N PHE A 174 1.48 -5.33 1.62
CA PHE A 174 2.02 -4.28 0.78
C PHE A 174 2.69 -3.15 1.59
N VAL A 175 2.04 -2.68 2.65
CA VAL A 175 2.62 -1.67 3.55
C VAL A 175 3.88 -2.21 4.23
N ALA A 176 3.86 -3.46 4.69
CA ALA A 176 5.03 -4.11 5.27
C ALA A 176 6.16 -4.23 4.24
N PHE A 177 5.86 -4.59 2.99
CA PHE A 177 6.83 -4.68 1.91
C PHE A 177 7.47 -3.32 1.61
N ILE A 178 6.68 -2.25 1.47
CA ILE A 178 7.21 -0.90 1.27
C ILE A 178 8.09 -0.49 2.45
N SER A 179 7.69 -0.81 3.67
CA SER A 179 8.47 -0.52 4.88
C SER A 179 9.83 -1.20 4.91
N LEU A 180 9.95 -2.39 4.30
CA LEU A 180 11.25 -3.07 4.13
C LEU A 180 12.14 -2.39 3.09
N LEU A 181 11.55 -1.79 2.05
CA LEU A 181 12.29 -1.11 0.99
C LEU A 181 12.85 0.25 1.44
N VAL A 182 12.15 0.89 2.38
CA VAL A 182 12.58 2.17 2.95
C VAL A 182 13.71 1.92 3.95
N ASP A 183 14.89 2.41 3.63
CA ASP A 183 16.03 2.33 4.54
C ASP A 183 15.76 3.21 5.77
N ARG A 184 15.79 2.59 6.98
CA ARG A 184 15.62 3.33 8.25
C ARG A 184 16.73 4.34 8.56
N ASN A 185 17.72 4.43 7.70
CA ASN A 185 18.85 5.37 7.82
C ASN A 185 18.62 6.69 7.07
N TYR A 186 17.37 6.95 6.65
CA TYR A 186 16.95 8.21 6.03
C TYR A 186 16.32 9.14 7.03
#